data_06c1190ae5cc9c096505d9763e5b4ab1
#
_entry.id   06c1190ae5cc9c096505d9763e5b4ab1
#
_cell.length_a   1.000
_cell.length_b   1.000
_cell.length_c   1.000
_cell.angle_alpha   90.00
_cell.angle_beta   90.00
_cell.angle_gamma   90.00
#
_symmetry.space_group_name_H-M   'P 1'
#
loop_
_entity.id
_entity.type
_entity.pdbx_description
1 polymer ?
#
loop_
_entity_poly.entity_id
_entity_poly.type
_entity_poly.pdbx_seq_one_letter_code
_entity_poly.pdbx_strand_id
1 'polypeptide(L)'
;MTYFVQARKIHKDLYVKKSLTTQHSTTPWMPKQDIKITSIDMLILNTAPSGSGSTVVRIYKDRTLSSEETLFDGTFSAGETEESTASTFSKVILANSRITYSIVSEAAGNPGEYCLIRFTYENI
;
A
#
# COMPACT_ATOMS: atom_id res chain seq x y z
N MET A 1 37.84 -16.65 1.87
CA MET A 1 36.83 -15.97 2.69
C MET A 1 35.59 -15.74 1.85
N THR A 2 34.45 -16.16 2.34
CA THR A 2 33.19 -15.99 1.64
C THR A 2 32.45 -14.78 2.21
N TYR A 3 32.10 -13.86 1.34
CA TYR A 3 31.33 -12.68 1.72
C TYR A 3 29.86 -12.92 1.34
N PHE A 4 28.97 -12.76 2.30
CA PHE A 4 27.55 -12.77 2.06
C PHE A 4 27.07 -11.35 1.84
N VAL A 5 26.52 -11.09 0.67
CA VAL A 5 25.81 -9.83 0.42
C VAL A 5 24.34 -10.10 0.66
N GLN A 6 23.83 -9.64 1.79
CA GLN A 6 22.40 -9.68 2.03
C GLN A 6 21.74 -8.59 1.23
N ALA A 7 20.65 -8.95 0.52
CA ALA A 7 19.82 -7.96 -0.12
C ALA A 7 19.29 -6.99 0.96
N ARG A 8 19.57 -5.70 0.78
CA ARG A 8 19.20 -4.68 1.73
C ARG A 8 17.71 -4.37 1.59
N LYS A 9 16.95 -4.51 2.66
CA LYS A 9 15.56 -4.11 2.71
C LYS A 9 15.45 -2.61 2.87
N ILE A 10 14.61 -2.01 2.04
CA ILE A 10 14.40 -0.57 1.97
C ILE A 10 12.91 -0.32 2.19
N HIS A 11 12.59 0.82 2.78
CA HIS A 11 11.20 1.22 3.00
C HIS A 11 10.84 2.43 2.15
N LYS A 12 9.62 2.42 1.62
CA LYS A 12 9.00 3.57 0.99
C LYS A 12 7.64 3.78 1.63
N ASP A 13 7.39 4.98 2.14
CA ASP A 13 6.14 5.34 2.79
C ASP A 13 5.29 6.25 1.91
N LEU A 14 4.01 5.93 1.83
CA LEU A 14 2.99 6.82 1.28
C LEU A 14 1.99 7.12 2.40
N TYR A 15 1.40 8.31 2.36
CA TYR A 15 0.44 8.75 3.38
C TYR A 15 -0.87 9.18 2.74
N VAL A 16 -1.97 8.74 3.34
CA VAL A 16 -3.27 9.36 3.14
C VAL A 16 -3.49 10.28 4.32
N LYS A 17 -3.26 11.58 4.15
CA LYS A 17 -3.15 12.56 5.25
C LYS A 17 -4.47 13.09 5.78
N LYS A 18 -5.58 12.65 5.25
CA LYS A 18 -6.91 13.13 5.61
C LYS A 18 -7.85 11.96 5.91
N SER A 19 -9.13 12.26 5.96
CA SER A 19 -10.17 11.25 6.03
C SER A 19 -10.04 10.25 4.88
N LEU A 20 -10.26 8.97 5.16
CA LEU A 20 -10.14 7.89 4.18
C LEU A 20 -11.42 7.80 3.33
N THR A 21 -11.81 8.92 2.75
CA THR A 21 -12.91 8.99 1.79
C THR A 21 -12.48 8.44 0.43
N THR A 22 -13.43 8.03 -0.38
CA THR A 22 -13.17 7.54 -1.73
C THR A 22 -12.37 8.56 -2.52
N GLN A 23 -11.16 8.18 -2.92
CA GLN A 23 -10.21 9.05 -3.59
C GLN A 23 -9.12 8.23 -4.28
N HIS A 24 -8.35 8.91 -5.13
CA HIS A 24 -7.16 8.35 -5.78
C HIS A 24 -5.96 9.22 -5.48
N SER A 25 -4.81 8.62 -5.25
CA SER A 25 -3.57 9.38 -5.12
C SER A 25 -3.22 10.04 -6.45
N THR A 26 -2.70 11.26 -6.39
CA THR A 26 -2.35 12.05 -7.57
C THR A 26 -0.87 11.93 -7.96
N THR A 27 -0.02 11.54 -6.99
CA THR A 27 1.42 11.43 -7.21
C THR A 27 1.84 9.97 -7.06
N PRO A 28 2.25 9.31 -8.16
CA PRO A 28 2.70 7.93 -8.08
C PRO A 28 4.12 7.83 -7.49
N TRP A 29 4.39 6.71 -6.84
CA TRP A 29 5.76 6.29 -6.58
C TRP A 29 6.25 5.50 -7.79
N MET A 30 7.36 5.94 -8.38
CA MET A 30 7.93 5.32 -9.57
C MET A 30 9.37 4.89 -9.26
N PRO A 31 9.58 3.60 -8.92
CA PRO A 31 10.94 3.10 -8.69
C PRO A 31 11.81 3.31 -9.92
N LYS A 32 13.06 3.74 -9.73
CA LYS A 32 13.99 4.02 -10.84
C LYS A 32 14.70 2.77 -11.36
N GLN A 33 14.58 1.66 -10.66
CA GLN A 33 15.16 0.38 -11.06
C GLN A 33 14.20 -0.74 -10.67
N ASP A 34 14.41 -1.92 -11.20
CA ASP A 34 13.58 -3.07 -10.87
C ASP A 34 13.71 -3.38 -9.39
N ILE A 35 12.59 -3.64 -8.75
CA ILE A 35 12.51 -3.95 -7.32
C ILE A 35 11.65 -5.17 -7.09
N LYS A 36 11.79 -5.75 -5.91
CA LYS A 36 10.87 -6.77 -5.41
C LYS A 36 10.26 -6.27 -4.09
N ILE A 37 8.95 -6.05 -4.10
CA ILE A 37 8.22 -5.69 -2.88
C ILE A 37 7.97 -6.99 -2.10
N THR A 38 8.39 -7.00 -0.84
CA THR A 38 8.26 -8.17 0.04
C THR A 38 7.16 -8.00 1.08
N SER A 39 6.74 -6.78 1.37
CA SER A 39 5.55 -6.54 2.19
C SER A 39 4.96 -5.17 1.92
N ILE A 40 3.65 -5.07 2.14
CA ILE A 40 2.92 -3.81 2.18
C ILE A 40 2.19 -3.80 3.51
N ASP A 41 2.54 -2.82 4.36
CA ASP A 41 1.95 -2.67 5.69
C ASP A 41 1.18 -1.37 5.74
N MET A 42 -0.02 -1.42 6.31
CA MET A 42 -0.88 -0.25 6.43
C MET A 42 -1.22 -0.03 7.90
N LEU A 43 -1.16 1.22 8.34
CA LEU A 43 -1.49 1.61 9.72
C LEU A 43 -2.33 2.88 9.70
N ILE A 44 -3.52 2.81 10.30
CA ILE A 44 -4.34 3.99 10.52
C ILE A 44 -3.86 4.67 11.80
N LEU A 45 -3.41 5.92 11.67
CA LEU A 45 -2.69 6.62 12.73
C LEU A 45 -3.58 7.45 13.65
N ASN A 46 -4.77 7.85 13.21
CA ASN A 46 -5.60 8.77 13.98
C ASN A 46 -6.93 8.14 14.39
N THR A 47 -7.85 7.96 13.48
CA THR A 47 -9.19 7.46 13.80
C THR A 47 -9.46 6.17 13.03
N ALA A 48 -9.81 5.10 13.75
CA ALA A 48 -10.20 3.84 13.12
C ALA A 48 -11.55 3.97 12.41
N PRO A 49 -11.81 3.17 11.37
CA PRO A 49 -13.13 3.09 10.76
C PRO A 49 -14.19 2.67 11.77
N SER A 50 -15.43 3.11 11.56
CA SER A 50 -16.57 2.73 12.39
C SER A 50 -17.83 2.57 11.53
N GLY A 51 -18.80 1.84 12.06
CA GLY A 51 -20.03 1.54 11.36
C GLY A 51 -19.96 0.26 10.53
N SER A 52 -20.97 0.03 9.70
CA SER A 52 -21.02 -1.17 8.86
C SER A 52 -20.13 -1.03 7.64
N GLY A 53 -19.80 -2.17 7.03
CA GLY A 53 -18.90 -2.22 5.89
C GLY A 53 -17.44 -2.00 6.28
N SER A 54 -16.62 -1.75 5.30
CA SER A 54 -15.17 -1.60 5.49
C SER A 54 -14.62 -0.48 4.65
N THR A 55 -13.55 0.15 5.15
CA THR A 55 -12.73 1.05 4.36
C THR A 55 -11.66 0.22 3.68
N VAL A 56 -11.57 0.30 2.35
CA VAL A 56 -10.60 -0.47 1.57
C VAL A 56 -9.59 0.46 0.91
N VAL A 57 -8.33 0.26 1.26
CA VAL A 57 -7.18 0.96 0.65
C VAL A 57 -6.55 0.00 -0.35
N ARG A 58 -6.66 0.32 -1.63
CA ARG A 58 -6.15 -0.53 -2.71
C ARG A 58 -4.87 0.03 -3.28
N ILE A 59 -3.88 -0.82 -3.44
CA ILE A 59 -2.61 -0.47 -4.07
C ILE A 59 -2.63 -0.97 -5.50
N TYR A 60 -2.40 -0.04 -6.44
CA TYR A 60 -2.31 -0.34 -7.87
C TYR A 60 -0.89 -0.20 -8.39
N LYS A 61 -0.58 -1.02 -9.38
CA LYS A 61 0.50 -0.79 -10.32
C LYS A 61 -0.14 -0.34 -11.64
N ASP A 62 0.36 0.77 -12.19
CA ASP A 62 -0.06 1.29 -13.51
C ASP A 62 -1.58 1.48 -13.66
N ARG A 63 -2.24 2.05 -12.66
CA ARG A 63 -3.68 2.31 -12.70
C ARG A 63 -4.05 3.11 -13.96
N THR A 64 -5.11 2.71 -14.63
CA THR A 64 -5.64 3.24 -15.88
C THR A 64 -4.83 2.91 -17.14
N LEU A 65 -3.74 2.16 -17.01
CA LEU A 65 -2.97 1.67 -18.17
C LEU A 65 -3.34 0.22 -18.48
N SER A 66 -2.95 -0.26 -19.66
CA SER A 66 -3.20 -1.65 -20.07
C SER A 66 -2.49 -2.67 -19.19
N SER A 67 -1.42 -2.24 -18.52
CA SER A 67 -0.65 -3.05 -17.56
C SER A 67 -1.14 -2.93 -16.13
N GLU A 68 -2.34 -2.37 -15.90
CA GLU A 68 -2.89 -2.19 -14.56
C GLU A 68 -2.98 -3.51 -13.81
N GLU A 69 -2.57 -3.47 -12.56
CA GLU A 69 -2.64 -4.60 -11.65
C GLU A 69 -2.93 -4.13 -10.24
N THR A 70 -3.83 -4.83 -9.53
CA THR A 70 -4.02 -4.62 -8.09
C THR A 70 -2.96 -5.42 -7.35
N LEU A 71 -2.16 -4.74 -6.53
CA LEU A 71 -1.11 -5.40 -5.75
C LEU A 71 -1.63 -5.89 -4.41
N PHE A 72 -2.45 -5.10 -3.74
CA PHE A 72 -2.95 -5.44 -2.41
C PHE A 72 -4.18 -4.59 -2.05
N ASP A 73 -5.11 -5.21 -1.33
CA ASP A 73 -6.26 -4.55 -0.71
C ASP A 73 -6.12 -4.63 0.80
N GLY A 74 -5.90 -3.48 1.45
CA GLY A 74 -6.01 -3.37 2.90
C GLY A 74 -7.45 -3.09 3.27
N THR A 75 -8.12 -4.05 3.90
CA THR A 75 -9.53 -3.96 4.25
C THR A 75 -9.67 -3.75 5.75
N PHE A 76 -10.13 -2.57 6.14
CA PHE A 76 -10.29 -2.17 7.54
C PHE A 76 -11.76 -2.18 7.92
N SER A 77 -12.15 -3.14 8.74
CA SER A 77 -13.47 -3.19 9.36
C SER A 77 -13.49 -2.29 10.61
N ALA A 78 -14.66 -2.12 11.22
CA ALA A 78 -14.80 -1.24 12.39
C ALA A 78 -13.78 -1.57 13.47
N GLY A 79 -13.04 -0.56 13.92
CA GLY A 79 -12.03 -0.66 14.96
C GLY A 79 -10.66 -1.17 14.50
N GLU A 80 -10.53 -1.65 13.27
CA GLU A 80 -9.26 -2.13 12.76
C GLU A 80 -8.34 -0.98 12.34
N THR A 81 -7.06 -1.08 12.66
CA THR A 81 -6.07 -0.05 12.35
C THR A 81 -4.85 -0.60 11.61
N GLU A 82 -4.73 -1.91 11.47
CA GLU A 82 -3.55 -2.53 10.86
C GLU A 82 -3.97 -3.55 9.80
N GLU A 83 -3.30 -3.51 8.66
CA GLU A 83 -3.41 -4.50 7.60
C GLU A 83 -2.04 -4.73 6.99
N SER A 84 -1.76 -5.98 6.64
CA SER A 84 -0.47 -6.37 6.07
C SER A 84 -0.64 -7.51 5.08
N THR A 85 0.25 -7.56 4.11
CA THR A 85 0.36 -8.71 3.20
C THR A 85 0.80 -9.96 3.96
N ALA A 86 0.50 -11.13 3.40
CA ALA A 86 1.01 -12.39 3.92
C ALA A 86 2.54 -12.41 3.89
N SER A 87 3.16 -13.19 4.77
CA SER A 87 4.63 -13.33 4.83
C SER A 87 5.24 -13.88 3.55
N THR A 88 4.44 -14.55 2.74
CA THR A 88 4.85 -15.10 1.44
C THR A 88 4.71 -14.10 0.29
N PHE A 89 4.25 -12.90 0.57
CA PHE A 89 4.07 -11.87 -0.47
C PHE A 89 5.41 -11.54 -1.11
N SER A 90 5.42 -11.53 -2.45
CA SER A 90 6.61 -11.20 -3.22
C SER A 90 6.15 -10.74 -4.60
N LYS A 91 6.48 -9.50 -4.95
CA LYS A 91 6.04 -8.93 -6.23
C LYS A 91 7.18 -8.15 -6.88
N VAL A 92 7.56 -8.60 -8.07
CA VAL A 92 8.53 -7.88 -8.91
C VAL A 92 7.84 -6.70 -9.57
N ILE A 93 8.43 -5.53 -9.46
CA ILE A 93 7.97 -4.28 -10.06
C ILE A 93 9.08 -3.77 -10.95
N LEU A 94 8.78 -3.61 -12.23
CA LEU A 94 9.75 -3.08 -13.20
C LEU A 94 9.97 -1.58 -12.99
N ALA A 95 11.16 -1.13 -13.32
CA ALA A 95 11.51 0.29 -13.24
C ALA A 95 10.48 1.18 -13.96
N ASN A 96 10.19 2.32 -13.37
CA ASN A 96 9.24 3.32 -13.87
C ASN A 96 7.77 2.90 -13.86
N SER A 97 7.42 1.76 -13.28
CA SER A 97 6.04 1.42 -12.99
C SER A 97 5.46 2.42 -11.99
N ARG A 98 4.17 2.72 -12.11
CA ARG A 98 3.50 3.70 -11.24
C ARG A 98 2.78 2.98 -10.12
N ILE A 99 3.25 3.17 -8.89
CA ILE A 99 2.60 2.65 -7.71
C ILE A 99 1.74 3.74 -7.10
N THR A 100 0.44 3.48 -6.97
CA THR A 100 -0.53 4.44 -6.44
C THR A 100 -1.43 3.76 -5.43
N TYR A 101 -2.13 4.56 -4.62
CA TYR A 101 -3.19 4.06 -3.76
C TYR A 101 -4.53 4.67 -4.18
N SER A 102 -5.61 3.95 -3.88
CA SER A 102 -6.98 4.43 -4.00
C SER A 102 -7.76 3.98 -2.78
N ILE A 103 -8.65 4.84 -2.29
CA ILE A 103 -9.67 4.43 -1.34
C ILE A 103 -10.89 4.06 -2.17
N VAL A 104 -11.20 2.77 -2.23
CA VAL A 104 -12.25 2.25 -3.14
C VAL A 104 -13.55 1.95 -2.43
N SER A 105 -13.55 1.94 -1.09
CA SER A 105 -14.72 1.69 -0.26
C SER A 105 -14.56 2.40 1.07
N GLU A 106 -15.67 2.79 1.70
CA GLU A 106 -15.69 3.50 2.98
C GLU A 106 -16.61 2.76 3.96
N ALA A 107 -16.18 2.65 5.23
CA ALA A 107 -17.06 2.24 6.30
C ALA A 107 -18.17 3.29 6.47
N ALA A 108 -19.39 2.83 6.81
CA ALA A 108 -20.58 3.66 6.78
C ALA A 108 -20.62 4.78 7.84
N GLY A 109 -19.97 4.57 9.00
CA GLY A 109 -19.90 5.57 10.05
C GLY A 109 -18.78 6.55 9.76
N ASN A 110 -17.57 6.27 10.28
CA ASN A 110 -16.37 7.03 9.98
C ASN A 110 -15.47 6.18 9.08
N PRO A 111 -14.97 6.69 7.95
CA PRO A 111 -14.07 5.91 7.08
C PRO A 111 -12.68 5.69 7.69
N GLY A 112 -12.33 6.41 8.75
CA GLY A 112 -11.00 6.43 9.32
C GLY A 112 -10.20 7.63 8.85
N GLU A 113 -9.07 7.90 9.49
CA GLU A 113 -8.21 9.06 9.18
C GLU A 113 -6.74 8.72 9.30
N TYR A 114 -5.94 9.26 8.39
CA TYR A 114 -4.48 9.16 8.35
C TYR A 114 -3.98 7.73 8.26
N CYS A 115 -3.84 7.24 7.05
CA CYS A 115 -3.27 5.92 6.79
C CYS A 115 -1.82 6.05 6.30
N LEU A 116 -0.91 5.40 7.02
CA LEU A 116 0.45 5.17 6.56
C LEU A 116 0.47 3.88 5.75
N ILE A 117 1.05 3.93 4.56
CA ILE A 117 1.27 2.76 3.72
C ILE A 117 2.77 2.59 3.56
N ARG A 118 3.32 1.50 4.08
CA ARG A 118 4.76 1.22 3.99
C ARG A 118 5.02 0.03 3.10
N PHE A 119 5.83 0.27 2.09
CA PHE A 119 6.36 -0.77 1.21
C PHE A 119 7.75 -1.16 1.71
N THR A 120 7.96 -2.45 1.92
CA THR A 120 9.29 -2.99 2.16
C THR A 120 9.74 -3.68 0.88
N TYR A 121 10.89 -3.32 0.37
CA TYR A 121 11.36 -3.84 -0.91
C TYR A 121 12.88 -3.98 -0.94
N GLU A 122 13.36 -4.68 -1.94
CA GLU A 122 14.78 -4.81 -2.23
C GLU A 122 15.01 -4.57 -3.72
N ASN A 123 16.19 -4.05 -4.05
CA ASN A 123 16.60 -3.89 -5.44
C ASN A 123 17.03 -5.24 -6.00
N ILE A 124 16.69 -5.48 -7.26
CA ILE A 124 17.04 -6.74 -7.93
C ILE A 124 17.76 -6.50 -9.25
#